data_72554b5fa621233c855aa246f9e47e8a
#
_entry.id   72554b5fa621233c855aa246f9e47e8a
#
_cell.length_a   1.000
_cell.length_b   1.000
_cell.length_c   1.000
_cell.angle_alpha   90.00
_cell.angle_beta   90.00
_cell.angle_gamma   90.00
#
_symmetry.space_group_name_H-M   'P 1'
#
loop_
_entity.id
_entity.type
_entity.pdbx_description
1 polymer ?
#
loop_
_entity_poly.entity_id
_entity_poly.type
_entity_poly.pdbx_seq_one_letter_code
_entity_poly.pdbx_strand_id
1 'polypeptide(L)'
;MKKQVFIMLSLVAALGTAVVFPDTVGAAEVITESTEDETNTAGQNIDSETGLVIPELKDWDYTKDDANKILLIKDYRGFDSYIKVPAAYMIDGTKYKVKFTLKRKDYLNEEGVFSKHNLVKEVFLEDGITGDFRYLFKDCCNLKKANIPSGVTDCTSMFEKCTSLVETPTIPAGVTECKSMFAYCENLEEPPEIPSGVVNCNLMFYHCEKMAKAPEIPSGVERCQMMFAYCKSIVEAPDIPLRVTDANRMFSDCSELVKAPNLPESIEDASAMFEDCSKLSGSMEISGRIQKLYHWYYAGKEYNVGMFENAATEGDGLTIYYADDVNIDEILETKSANSKITAKPLSEKPGPKPDTPKPDTPKPSDPTPDTPTPSNPTPATPSGTKVAAYNGDTFYRGADGKVRCYDKNGKLVTNQFKFDGSYTYYMQADGTSMTDRLTYHPDGEHIIYLDTEGHEVFANFQYCPSVDYICYFDSQGYLYKDQITFVGDKTYYLNANGALEQNGWFQFANGLDYGWANGDGTLITTGFSADPYGRTVFYHWNGMVARGLITDGAYYYNMDTTDGHYLGQFPVQ
;
A
#
# COMPACT_ATOMS: atom_id res chain seq x y z
N MET A 1 -0.75 -29.70 0.70
CA MET A 1 -1.92 -30.10 -0.10
C MET A 1 -2.79 -28.87 -0.39
N LYS A 2 -2.28 -27.84 -1.09
CA LYS A 2 -3.06 -26.69 -1.61
C LYS A 2 -2.33 -26.05 -2.80
N LYS A 3 -1.91 -26.85 -3.78
CA LYS A 3 -1.29 -26.38 -5.04
C LYS A 3 -1.91 -27.05 -6.27
N GLN A 4 -3.21 -27.37 -6.26
CA GLN A 4 -3.86 -28.05 -7.39
C GLN A 4 -5.27 -27.52 -7.69
N VAL A 5 -5.59 -26.26 -7.47
CA VAL A 5 -6.92 -25.72 -7.79
C VAL A 5 -6.90 -24.60 -8.84
N PHE A 6 -5.75 -24.18 -9.36
CA PHE A 6 -5.68 -23.06 -10.33
C PHE A 6 -5.39 -23.43 -11.80
N ILE A 7 -5.46 -24.72 -12.19
CA ILE A 7 -5.21 -25.16 -13.58
C ILE A 7 -6.45 -25.84 -14.21
N MET A 8 -7.66 -25.51 -13.80
CA MET A 8 -8.86 -26.13 -14.39
C MET A 8 -9.95 -25.15 -14.84
N LEU A 9 -9.60 -23.97 -15.31
CA LEU A 9 -10.59 -23.04 -15.88
C LEU A 9 -10.28 -22.52 -17.29
N SER A 10 -9.24 -23.02 -17.94
CA SER A 10 -8.90 -22.64 -19.33
C SER A 10 -9.04 -23.74 -20.38
N LEU A 11 -9.71 -24.86 -20.07
CA LEU A 11 -9.84 -26.00 -21.01
C LEU A 11 -11.28 -26.46 -21.26
N VAL A 12 -12.28 -25.60 -21.24
CA VAL A 12 -13.70 -25.93 -21.53
C VAL A 12 -14.29 -25.03 -22.63
N ALA A 13 -13.49 -24.51 -23.53
CA ALA A 13 -13.99 -23.76 -24.68
C ALA A 13 -13.75 -24.45 -26.04
N ALA A 14 -13.62 -25.78 -26.07
CA ALA A 14 -13.48 -26.50 -27.32
C ALA A 14 -14.16 -27.87 -27.31
N LEU A 15 -15.48 -27.93 -27.09
CA LEU A 15 -16.31 -29.06 -27.59
C LEU A 15 -17.79 -28.62 -27.46
N GLY A 16 -18.37 -28.23 -28.58
CA GLY A 16 -19.78 -27.89 -28.68
C GLY A 16 -20.66 -29.13 -28.53
N THR A 17 -21.58 -29.08 -27.61
CA THR A 17 -22.86 -29.80 -27.70
C THR A 17 -23.93 -28.95 -27.04
N ALA A 18 -24.94 -28.60 -27.83
CA ALA A 18 -26.13 -27.86 -27.45
C ALA A 18 -26.97 -28.64 -26.46
N VAL A 19 -27.36 -27.95 -25.35
CA VAL A 19 -28.53 -28.33 -24.56
C VAL A 19 -29.51 -27.18 -24.59
N VAL A 20 -30.68 -27.46 -25.16
CA VAL A 20 -31.83 -26.57 -25.30
C VAL A 20 -32.58 -26.51 -23.99
N PHE A 21 -32.86 -25.30 -23.49
CA PHE A 21 -33.96 -25.01 -22.56
C PHE A 21 -34.77 -23.83 -23.09
N PRO A 22 -36.11 -23.84 -22.92
CA PRO A 22 -37.02 -22.98 -23.67
C PRO A 22 -37.29 -21.61 -23.05
N ASP A 23 -37.50 -20.68 -23.95
CA ASP A 23 -38.13 -19.36 -23.93
C ASP A 23 -38.63 -18.72 -22.64
N THR A 24 -38.16 -17.47 -22.39
CA THR A 24 -39.06 -16.30 -22.47
C THR A 24 -38.28 -14.96 -22.51
N VAL A 25 -38.44 -14.26 -23.61
CA VAL A 25 -38.63 -12.80 -23.87
C VAL A 25 -37.58 -11.80 -23.30
N GLY A 26 -36.89 -11.15 -24.23
CA GLY A 26 -36.23 -9.88 -24.00
C GLY A 26 -35.02 -9.69 -24.93
N ALA A 27 -35.27 -9.13 -26.16
CA ALA A 27 -34.20 -8.86 -27.11
C ALA A 27 -33.26 -7.77 -26.60
N ALA A 28 -31.96 -8.09 -26.49
CA ALA A 28 -30.87 -7.15 -26.62
C ALA A 28 -29.88 -7.74 -27.62
N GLU A 29 -29.58 -6.99 -28.65
CA GLU A 29 -28.70 -7.37 -29.74
C GLU A 29 -27.32 -7.73 -29.19
N VAL A 30 -26.93 -8.98 -29.35
CA VAL A 30 -25.55 -9.42 -29.18
C VAL A 30 -24.81 -9.01 -30.45
N ILE A 31 -24.01 -7.96 -30.35
CA ILE A 31 -22.98 -7.67 -31.37
C ILE A 31 -21.94 -8.77 -31.23
N THR A 32 -21.98 -9.74 -32.14
CA THR A 32 -20.88 -10.68 -32.33
C THR A 32 -19.71 -9.91 -32.91
N GLU A 33 -18.72 -9.58 -32.08
CA GLU A 33 -17.40 -9.23 -32.60
C GLU A 33 -16.85 -10.42 -33.36
N SER A 34 -16.69 -10.21 -34.65
CA SER A 34 -16.06 -11.15 -35.57
C SER A 34 -14.62 -11.41 -35.13
N THR A 35 -14.30 -12.67 -34.90
CA THR A 35 -12.93 -13.19 -34.83
C THR A 35 -12.23 -12.97 -36.17
N GLU A 36 -11.51 -11.88 -36.30
CA GLU A 36 -10.50 -11.66 -37.33
C GLU A 36 -9.21 -11.22 -36.67
N ASP A 37 -8.39 -12.17 -36.27
CA ASP A 37 -6.94 -12.06 -36.27
C ASP A 37 -6.27 -13.45 -36.18
N GLU A 38 -6.62 -14.33 -37.12
CA GLU A 38 -5.76 -15.45 -37.48
C GLU A 38 -4.75 -14.99 -38.55
N THR A 39 -3.74 -14.22 -38.15
CA THR A 39 -2.60 -13.96 -39.01
C THR A 39 -1.47 -14.93 -38.68
N ASN A 40 -1.39 -15.95 -39.55
CA ASN A 40 -0.18 -16.61 -40.00
C ASN A 40 0.87 -17.02 -38.96
N THR A 41 0.59 -18.07 -38.17
CA THR A 41 1.51 -18.62 -37.14
C THR A 41 2.51 -19.67 -37.71
N ALA A 42 2.66 -19.80 -39.01
CA ALA A 42 3.62 -20.73 -39.59
C ALA A 42 5.03 -20.14 -39.57
N GLY A 43 5.82 -20.44 -38.52
CA GLY A 43 7.23 -20.07 -38.39
C GLY A 43 7.60 -19.17 -37.20
N GLN A 44 6.65 -18.79 -36.36
CA GLN A 44 6.95 -18.02 -35.16
C GLN A 44 7.47 -18.92 -34.03
N ASN A 45 8.46 -18.42 -33.27
CA ASN A 45 8.98 -19.08 -32.07
C ASN A 45 8.03 -18.79 -30.90
N ILE A 46 7.07 -19.69 -30.64
CA ILE A 46 6.07 -19.56 -29.61
C ILE A 46 6.52 -20.28 -28.34
N ASP A 47 6.49 -19.60 -27.23
CA ASP A 47 6.75 -20.18 -25.91
C ASP A 47 5.62 -21.14 -25.51
N SER A 48 5.97 -22.40 -25.20
CA SER A 48 4.99 -23.46 -24.95
C SER A 48 4.22 -23.31 -23.61
N GLU A 49 4.71 -22.51 -22.68
CA GLU A 49 4.08 -22.31 -21.38
C GLU A 49 3.12 -21.10 -21.39
N THR A 50 3.51 -20.02 -22.03
CA THR A 50 2.76 -18.78 -22.06
C THR A 50 1.93 -18.59 -23.32
N GLY A 51 2.25 -19.28 -24.42
CA GLY A 51 1.65 -19.05 -25.72
C GLY A 51 2.09 -17.75 -26.40
N LEU A 52 3.02 -17.01 -25.80
CA LEU A 52 3.51 -15.74 -26.31
C LEU A 52 4.63 -15.96 -27.33
N VAL A 53 4.80 -15.03 -28.27
CA VAL A 53 5.87 -15.03 -29.26
C VAL A 53 7.18 -14.62 -28.60
N ILE A 54 8.24 -15.42 -28.80
CA ILE A 54 9.60 -15.03 -28.47
C ILE A 54 10.20 -14.33 -29.70
N PRO A 55 10.41 -12.99 -29.68
CA PRO A 55 10.92 -12.25 -30.82
C PRO A 55 12.30 -12.76 -31.27
N GLU A 56 12.55 -12.77 -32.54
CA GLU A 56 13.85 -13.08 -33.08
C GLU A 56 14.83 -11.90 -32.95
N LEU A 57 16.12 -12.15 -33.08
CA LEU A 57 17.13 -11.08 -33.01
C LEU A 57 16.93 -9.96 -34.04
N LYS A 58 16.36 -10.26 -35.22
CA LYS A 58 16.02 -9.26 -36.24
C LYS A 58 14.96 -8.24 -35.80
N ASP A 59 14.15 -8.61 -34.81
CA ASP A 59 13.07 -7.77 -34.27
C ASP A 59 13.55 -6.76 -33.24
N TRP A 60 14.84 -6.75 -32.94
CA TRP A 60 15.47 -5.86 -31.98
C TRP A 60 16.49 -4.92 -32.63
N ASP A 61 16.54 -3.68 -32.15
CA ASP A 61 17.74 -2.86 -32.24
C ASP A 61 18.64 -3.14 -31.04
N TYR A 62 19.78 -3.76 -31.28
CA TYR A 62 20.67 -4.18 -30.20
C TYR A 62 22.14 -3.98 -30.54
N THR A 63 22.98 -3.99 -29.51
CA THR A 63 24.43 -4.07 -29.60
C THR A 63 24.92 -5.31 -28.84
N LYS A 64 25.80 -6.08 -29.45
CA LYS A 64 26.40 -7.27 -28.86
C LYS A 64 27.70 -6.93 -28.16
N ASP A 65 27.79 -7.20 -26.86
CA ASP A 65 29.02 -7.14 -26.08
C ASP A 65 29.59 -8.56 -25.92
N ASP A 66 30.56 -8.87 -26.75
CA ASP A 66 31.18 -10.20 -26.80
C ASP A 66 32.08 -10.48 -25.58
N ALA A 67 32.63 -9.43 -24.96
CA ALA A 67 33.49 -9.58 -23.78
C ALA A 67 32.69 -10.01 -22.53
N ASN A 68 31.55 -9.34 -22.31
CA ASN A 68 30.69 -9.57 -21.12
C ASN A 68 29.53 -10.52 -21.41
N LYS A 69 29.35 -10.99 -22.65
CA LYS A 69 28.23 -11.83 -23.09
C LYS A 69 26.87 -11.17 -22.83
N ILE A 70 26.75 -9.88 -23.17
CA ILE A 70 25.55 -9.08 -23.01
C ILE A 70 24.96 -8.70 -24.36
N LEU A 71 23.65 -8.85 -24.52
CA LEU A 71 22.85 -8.31 -25.60
C LEU A 71 22.19 -7.03 -25.10
N LEU A 72 22.72 -5.88 -25.50
CA LEU A 72 22.20 -4.58 -25.09
C LEU A 72 21.08 -4.15 -26.03
N ILE A 73 19.83 -4.34 -25.62
CA ILE A 73 18.63 -4.03 -26.40
C ILE A 73 18.21 -2.59 -26.19
N LYS A 74 17.94 -1.87 -27.28
CA LYS A 74 17.57 -0.44 -27.29
C LYS A 74 16.14 -0.21 -27.75
N ASP A 75 15.63 -1.03 -28.68
CA ASP A 75 14.35 -0.81 -29.33
C ASP A 75 13.76 -2.14 -29.82
N TYR A 76 12.43 -2.28 -29.68
CA TYR A 76 11.68 -3.34 -30.33
C TYR A 76 11.21 -2.86 -31.71
N ARG A 77 11.45 -3.66 -32.75
CA ARG A 77 11.10 -3.34 -34.14
C ARG A 77 10.15 -4.37 -34.76
N GLY A 78 9.78 -5.40 -34.00
CA GLY A 78 8.84 -6.43 -34.43
C GLY A 78 7.39 -5.92 -34.50
N PHE A 79 6.50 -6.79 -34.98
CA PHE A 79 5.08 -6.49 -35.18
C PHE A 79 4.17 -7.35 -34.29
N ASP A 80 4.73 -8.17 -33.39
CA ASP A 80 3.96 -9.06 -32.54
C ASP A 80 3.25 -8.29 -31.45
N SER A 81 2.01 -8.68 -31.18
CA SER A 81 1.18 -8.06 -30.14
C SER A 81 1.33 -8.74 -28.78
N TYR A 82 1.74 -10.00 -28.74
CA TYR A 82 1.82 -10.86 -27.56
C TYR A 82 3.23 -11.42 -27.45
N ILE A 83 4.05 -10.89 -26.56
CA ILE A 83 5.50 -11.05 -26.57
C ILE A 83 6.01 -11.65 -25.26
N LYS A 84 6.90 -12.65 -25.34
CA LYS A 84 7.76 -13.08 -24.24
C LYS A 84 9.20 -12.68 -24.53
N VAL A 85 9.81 -11.86 -23.67
CA VAL A 85 11.23 -11.50 -23.75
C VAL A 85 12.03 -12.44 -22.85
N PRO A 86 12.90 -13.29 -23.41
CA PRO A 86 13.72 -14.18 -22.61
C PRO A 86 14.87 -13.41 -21.93
N ALA A 87 15.33 -13.90 -20.78
CA ALA A 87 16.49 -13.32 -20.08
C ALA A 87 17.81 -13.45 -20.84
N ALA A 88 17.87 -14.30 -21.87
CA ALA A 88 19.05 -14.48 -22.70
C ALA A 88 18.71 -15.05 -24.09
N TYR A 89 19.55 -14.72 -25.08
CA TYR A 89 19.52 -15.30 -26.41
C TYR A 89 20.76 -16.17 -26.67
N MET A 90 20.58 -17.25 -27.44
CA MET A 90 21.69 -18.06 -27.96
C MET A 90 22.11 -17.52 -29.34
N ILE A 91 23.36 -17.09 -29.48
CA ILE A 91 23.94 -16.59 -30.72
C ILE A 91 25.21 -17.37 -31.00
N ASP A 92 25.25 -18.10 -32.10
CA ASP A 92 26.40 -18.94 -32.52
C ASP A 92 26.88 -19.88 -31.40
N GLY A 93 25.93 -20.49 -30.65
CA GLY A 93 26.23 -21.41 -29.56
C GLY A 93 26.67 -20.71 -28.25
N THR A 94 26.72 -19.38 -28.21
CA THR A 94 27.06 -18.59 -27.03
C THR A 94 25.82 -17.94 -26.44
N LYS A 95 25.64 -18.05 -25.09
CA LYS A 95 24.53 -17.44 -24.37
C LYS A 95 24.84 -15.97 -24.03
N TYR A 96 23.99 -15.04 -24.49
CA TYR A 96 24.06 -13.60 -24.20
C TYR A 96 22.90 -13.19 -23.30
N LYS A 97 23.20 -12.61 -22.15
CA LYS A 97 22.18 -12.08 -21.23
C LYS A 97 21.56 -10.80 -21.78
N VAL A 98 20.26 -10.67 -21.63
CA VAL A 98 19.54 -9.46 -22.07
C VAL A 98 19.74 -8.34 -21.07
N LYS A 99 20.07 -7.16 -21.60
CA LYS A 99 20.14 -5.91 -20.83
C LYS A 99 19.44 -4.81 -21.61
N PHE A 100 18.47 -4.14 -20.98
CA PHE A 100 17.78 -3.02 -21.57
C PHE A 100 18.58 -1.71 -21.41
N THR A 101 18.42 -0.81 -22.37
CA THR A 101 18.93 0.58 -22.29
C THR A 101 17.93 1.50 -22.93
N LEU A 102 17.94 2.77 -22.56
CA LEU A 102 17.08 3.78 -23.17
C LEU A 102 17.37 3.90 -24.67
N LYS A 103 16.29 3.92 -25.47
CA LYS A 103 16.32 4.17 -26.90
C LYS A 103 16.80 5.56 -27.21
N ARG A 104 16.35 6.56 -26.42
CA ARG A 104 16.74 7.96 -26.53
C ARG A 104 17.06 8.51 -25.13
N LYS A 105 18.13 9.33 -25.02
CA LYS A 105 18.61 9.90 -23.76
C LYS A 105 18.58 11.44 -23.75
N ASP A 106 17.64 12.05 -24.47
CA ASP A 106 17.46 13.50 -24.44
C ASP A 106 16.58 13.86 -23.24
N TYR A 107 16.98 14.83 -22.43
CA TYR A 107 16.32 15.24 -21.19
C TYR A 107 14.79 15.50 -21.31
N LEU A 108 14.30 15.79 -22.51
CA LEU A 108 12.88 16.08 -22.76
C LEU A 108 12.12 14.93 -23.47
N ASN A 109 12.82 13.87 -23.95
CA ASN A 109 12.23 12.82 -24.77
C ASN A 109 12.88 11.46 -24.50
N GLU A 110 12.95 11.06 -23.21
CA GLU A 110 13.45 9.74 -22.86
C GLU A 110 12.44 8.67 -23.30
N GLU A 111 12.93 7.63 -23.96
CA GLU A 111 12.16 6.50 -24.48
C GLU A 111 12.81 5.17 -24.09
N GLY A 112 12.03 4.24 -23.56
CA GLY A 112 12.44 2.85 -23.29
C GLY A 112 12.26 1.95 -24.50
N VAL A 113 12.55 0.66 -24.33
CA VAL A 113 12.64 -0.33 -25.42
C VAL A 113 11.34 -0.51 -26.19
N PHE A 114 10.18 -0.45 -25.54
CA PHE A 114 8.86 -0.57 -26.17
C PHE A 114 8.13 0.75 -26.33
N SER A 115 8.72 1.88 -25.94
CA SER A 115 8.03 3.17 -25.98
C SER A 115 7.39 3.44 -27.34
N LYS A 116 6.12 3.88 -27.33
CA LYS A 116 5.31 4.21 -28.53
C LYS A 116 4.97 3.01 -29.41
N HIS A 117 5.10 1.78 -28.90
CA HIS A 117 4.82 0.56 -29.67
C HIS A 117 3.34 0.18 -29.54
N ASN A 118 2.48 0.79 -30.37
CA ASN A 118 1.03 0.65 -30.25
C ASN A 118 0.47 -0.70 -30.75
N LEU A 119 1.28 -1.59 -31.29
CA LEU A 119 0.86 -2.94 -31.65
C LEU A 119 0.91 -3.91 -30.46
N VAL A 120 1.72 -3.59 -29.46
CA VAL A 120 1.95 -4.46 -28.31
C VAL A 120 0.76 -4.42 -27.37
N LYS A 121 0.20 -5.59 -27.04
CA LYS A 121 -0.96 -5.79 -26.14
C LYS A 121 -0.58 -6.49 -24.84
N GLU A 122 0.35 -7.45 -24.90
CA GLU A 122 0.83 -8.18 -23.73
C GLU A 122 2.33 -8.43 -23.84
N VAL A 123 3.07 -8.19 -22.75
CA VAL A 123 4.50 -8.46 -22.66
C VAL A 123 4.82 -9.21 -21.38
N PHE A 124 5.48 -10.35 -21.51
CA PHE A 124 6.06 -11.07 -20.40
C PHE A 124 7.59 -10.96 -20.45
N LEU A 125 8.17 -10.40 -19.40
CA LEU A 125 9.62 -10.25 -19.21
C LEU A 125 10.11 -11.35 -18.27
N GLU A 126 11.05 -12.20 -18.72
CA GLU A 126 11.67 -13.20 -17.85
C GLU A 126 12.54 -12.53 -16.76
N ASP A 127 12.56 -13.12 -15.57
CA ASP A 127 13.49 -12.73 -14.51
C ASP A 127 14.95 -12.92 -14.98
N GLY A 128 15.81 -11.99 -14.55
CA GLY A 128 17.21 -11.96 -14.96
C GLY A 128 17.50 -11.00 -16.13
N ILE A 129 16.49 -10.40 -16.75
CA ILE A 129 16.69 -9.21 -17.59
C ILE A 129 17.16 -8.08 -16.69
N THR A 130 18.18 -7.35 -17.13
CA THR A 130 18.78 -6.24 -16.37
C THR A 130 18.77 -4.94 -17.19
N GLY A 131 19.19 -3.83 -16.61
CA GLY A 131 19.38 -2.57 -17.31
C GLY A 131 18.43 -1.46 -16.87
N ASP A 132 18.04 -0.61 -17.81
CA ASP A 132 17.22 0.56 -17.57
C ASP A 132 15.76 0.25 -17.98
N PHE A 133 14.87 0.24 -17.00
CA PHE A 133 13.44 -0.07 -17.19
C PHE A 133 12.56 1.18 -17.20
N ARG A 134 13.15 2.36 -16.99
CA ARG A 134 12.41 3.63 -17.07
C ARG A 134 11.83 3.80 -18.47
N TYR A 135 10.62 4.33 -18.55
CA TYR A 135 9.90 4.59 -19.81
C TYR A 135 9.66 3.34 -20.67
N LEU A 136 9.84 2.12 -20.13
CA LEU A 136 9.87 0.87 -20.91
C LEU A 136 8.68 0.72 -21.87
N PHE A 137 7.47 1.01 -21.38
CA PHE A 137 6.22 0.93 -22.13
C PHE A 137 5.54 2.29 -22.31
N LYS A 138 6.28 3.38 -22.13
CA LYS A 138 5.71 4.73 -22.27
C LYS A 138 5.02 4.91 -23.63
N ASP A 139 3.81 5.49 -23.64
CA ASP A 139 2.97 5.70 -24.84
C ASP A 139 2.56 4.39 -25.56
N CYS A 140 2.58 3.20 -24.91
CA CYS A 140 2.02 1.96 -25.45
C CYS A 140 0.50 1.92 -25.24
N CYS A 141 -0.25 2.67 -26.05
CA CYS A 141 -1.68 2.91 -25.81
C CYS A 141 -2.56 1.64 -25.84
N ASN A 142 -2.13 0.55 -26.51
CA ASN A 142 -2.86 -0.71 -26.60
C ASN A 142 -2.37 -1.80 -25.62
N LEU A 143 -1.37 -1.50 -24.79
CA LEU A 143 -0.86 -2.44 -23.78
C LEU A 143 -1.92 -2.69 -22.71
N LYS A 144 -2.33 -3.95 -22.55
CA LYS A 144 -3.32 -4.39 -21.56
C LYS A 144 -2.69 -5.04 -20.33
N LYS A 145 -1.53 -5.68 -20.52
CA LYS A 145 -0.87 -6.46 -19.47
C LYS A 145 0.64 -6.52 -19.68
N ALA A 146 1.40 -6.38 -18.61
CA ALA A 146 2.82 -6.69 -18.56
C ALA A 146 3.22 -7.04 -17.11
N ASN A 147 4.35 -7.73 -16.93
CA ASN A 147 4.95 -7.93 -15.62
C ASN A 147 6.20 -7.06 -15.45
N ILE A 148 6.67 -6.97 -14.20
CA ILE A 148 7.92 -6.29 -13.84
C ILE A 148 8.86 -7.35 -13.26
N PRO A 149 10.06 -7.56 -13.83
CA PRO A 149 11.04 -8.50 -13.29
C PRO A 149 11.49 -8.13 -11.86
N SER A 150 11.80 -9.16 -11.05
CA SER A 150 12.11 -9.00 -9.62
C SER A 150 13.33 -8.11 -9.30
N GLY A 151 14.26 -7.92 -10.25
CA GLY A 151 15.47 -7.10 -10.08
C GLY A 151 15.30 -5.62 -10.41
N VAL A 152 14.09 -5.14 -10.71
CA VAL A 152 13.83 -3.74 -11.05
C VAL A 152 13.77 -2.89 -9.78
N THR A 153 14.44 -1.72 -9.81
CA THR A 153 14.46 -0.76 -8.69
C THR A 153 13.88 0.61 -9.05
N ASP A 154 13.80 0.95 -10.33
CA ASP A 154 13.29 2.22 -10.84
C ASP A 154 12.26 1.98 -11.95
N CYS A 155 11.01 2.32 -11.65
CA CYS A 155 9.85 2.22 -12.54
C CYS A 155 9.40 3.59 -13.07
N THR A 156 10.28 4.59 -13.07
CA THR A 156 9.93 5.95 -13.54
C THR A 156 9.31 5.91 -14.93
N SER A 157 8.08 6.42 -15.05
CA SER A 157 7.29 6.50 -16.29
C SER A 157 7.14 5.18 -17.06
N MET A 158 7.28 4.02 -16.37
CA MET A 158 7.32 2.72 -17.04
C MET A 158 6.06 2.45 -17.87
N PHE A 159 4.88 2.81 -17.37
CA PHE A 159 3.59 2.63 -18.03
C PHE A 159 2.91 3.98 -18.35
N GLU A 160 3.64 5.08 -18.38
CA GLU A 160 3.08 6.41 -18.69
C GLU A 160 2.31 6.37 -20.01
N LYS A 161 1.03 6.78 -20.00
CA LYS A 161 0.11 6.77 -21.15
C LYS A 161 -0.22 5.39 -21.74
N CYS A 162 -0.15 4.34 -20.94
CA CYS A 162 -0.71 3.03 -21.32
C CYS A 162 -2.24 3.07 -21.11
N THR A 163 -2.97 3.75 -21.99
CA THR A 163 -4.40 4.03 -21.82
C THR A 163 -5.30 2.78 -21.84
N SER A 164 -4.84 1.65 -22.37
CA SER A 164 -5.57 0.37 -22.35
C SER A 164 -5.16 -0.57 -21.22
N LEU A 165 -4.27 -0.13 -20.31
CA LEU A 165 -3.81 -0.95 -19.20
C LEU A 165 -4.95 -1.14 -18.18
N VAL A 166 -5.38 -2.39 -18.00
CA VAL A 166 -6.47 -2.77 -17.06
C VAL A 166 -6.00 -3.75 -16.00
N GLU A 167 -4.98 -4.59 -16.31
CA GLU A 167 -4.34 -5.47 -15.34
C GLU A 167 -3.03 -4.84 -14.85
N THR A 168 -3.01 -4.36 -13.61
CA THR A 168 -1.79 -3.78 -13.03
C THR A 168 -0.78 -4.87 -12.69
N PRO A 169 0.50 -4.66 -13.02
CA PRO A 169 1.55 -5.57 -12.60
C PRO A 169 1.79 -5.45 -11.08
N THR A 170 2.19 -6.56 -10.46
CA THR A 170 2.77 -6.51 -9.11
C THR A 170 4.08 -5.74 -9.17
N ILE A 171 4.22 -4.72 -8.32
CA ILE A 171 5.46 -3.94 -8.20
C ILE A 171 6.43 -4.72 -7.29
N PRO A 172 7.65 -5.08 -7.76
CA PRO A 172 8.61 -5.80 -6.94
C PRO A 172 9.04 -5.04 -5.68
N ALA A 173 9.26 -5.75 -4.58
CA ALA A 173 9.65 -5.16 -3.28
C ALA A 173 10.96 -4.33 -3.31
N GLY A 174 11.83 -4.57 -4.30
CA GLY A 174 13.08 -3.82 -4.51
C GLY A 174 12.91 -2.45 -5.16
N VAL A 175 11.69 -2.08 -5.61
CA VAL A 175 11.44 -0.80 -6.27
C VAL A 175 11.43 0.33 -5.24
N THR A 176 12.16 1.42 -5.55
CA THR A 176 12.23 2.64 -4.73
C THR A 176 11.70 3.87 -5.44
N GLU A 177 11.64 3.87 -6.77
CA GLU A 177 11.22 4.99 -7.61
C GLU A 177 10.01 4.60 -8.48
N CYS A 178 8.86 5.25 -8.23
CA CYS A 178 7.61 5.07 -8.98
C CYS A 178 7.09 6.37 -9.62
N LYS A 179 7.98 7.36 -9.81
CA LYS A 179 7.61 8.64 -10.40
C LYS A 179 6.91 8.46 -11.75
N SER A 180 5.69 9.02 -11.89
CA SER A 180 4.87 8.98 -13.12
C SER A 180 4.60 7.57 -13.67
N MET A 181 4.73 6.51 -12.84
CA MET A 181 4.71 5.12 -13.31
C MET A 181 3.46 4.79 -14.11
N PHE A 182 2.27 5.20 -13.66
CA PHE A 182 0.98 5.00 -14.31
C PHE A 182 0.32 6.30 -14.77
N ALA A 183 1.10 7.38 -14.90
CA ALA A 183 0.53 8.68 -15.32
C ALA A 183 -0.20 8.53 -16.66
N TYR A 184 -1.42 9.10 -16.76
CA TYR A 184 -2.31 9.00 -17.93
C TYR A 184 -2.75 7.56 -18.29
N CYS A 185 -2.78 6.63 -17.34
CA CYS A 185 -3.48 5.37 -17.49
C CYS A 185 -4.99 5.57 -17.23
N GLU A 186 -5.66 6.24 -18.15
CA GLU A 186 -7.03 6.77 -17.97
C GLU A 186 -8.09 5.68 -17.68
N ASN A 187 -7.84 4.43 -18.13
CA ASN A 187 -8.74 3.30 -17.92
C ASN A 187 -8.34 2.39 -16.74
N LEU A 188 -7.36 2.81 -15.95
CA LEU A 188 -6.96 2.08 -14.75
C LEU A 188 -8.04 2.20 -13.67
N GLU A 189 -8.67 1.09 -13.30
CA GLU A 189 -9.73 1.03 -12.27
C GLU A 189 -9.18 0.59 -10.91
N GLU A 190 -8.33 -0.45 -10.90
CA GLU A 190 -7.73 -1.02 -9.70
C GLU A 190 -6.22 -0.73 -9.65
N PRO A 191 -5.73 0.11 -8.74
CA PRO A 191 -4.29 0.37 -8.60
C PRO A 191 -3.56 -0.84 -8.00
N PRO A 192 -2.25 -1.01 -8.28
CA PRO A 192 -1.43 -2.02 -7.60
C PRO A 192 -1.12 -1.58 -6.16
N GLU A 193 -0.78 -2.55 -5.30
CA GLU A 193 -0.16 -2.27 -4.01
C GLU A 193 1.22 -1.61 -4.22
N ILE A 194 1.51 -0.58 -3.43
CA ILE A 194 2.80 0.13 -3.45
C ILE A 194 3.72 -0.54 -2.42
N PRO A 195 4.88 -1.10 -2.83
CA PRO A 195 5.80 -1.72 -1.88
C PRO A 195 6.36 -0.74 -0.84
N SER A 196 6.62 -1.24 0.37
CA SER A 196 7.13 -0.44 1.49
C SER A 196 8.51 0.21 1.25
N GLY A 197 9.29 -0.28 0.26
CA GLY A 197 10.58 0.29 -0.15
C GLY A 197 10.47 1.54 -1.02
N VAL A 198 9.27 1.90 -1.50
CA VAL A 198 9.09 3.05 -2.39
C VAL A 198 9.22 4.35 -1.60
N VAL A 199 10.02 5.28 -2.15
CA VAL A 199 10.30 6.60 -1.57
C VAL A 199 9.65 7.74 -2.37
N ASN A 200 9.49 7.56 -3.68
CA ASN A 200 9.02 8.60 -4.58
C ASN A 200 7.81 8.14 -5.41
N CYS A 201 6.67 8.76 -5.15
CA CYS A 201 5.39 8.55 -5.84
C CYS A 201 4.91 9.81 -6.59
N ASN A 202 5.81 10.77 -6.88
CA ASN A 202 5.40 11.98 -7.62
C ASN A 202 4.71 11.61 -8.94
N LEU A 203 3.51 12.16 -9.20
CA LEU A 203 2.72 11.94 -10.41
C LEU A 203 2.39 10.45 -10.68
N MET A 204 2.49 9.53 -9.70
CA MET A 204 2.39 8.09 -9.95
C MET A 204 1.09 7.70 -10.65
N PHE A 205 -0.05 8.27 -10.24
CA PHE A 205 -1.39 8.03 -10.82
C PHE A 205 -2.00 9.29 -11.45
N TYR A 206 -1.16 10.23 -11.85
CA TYR A 206 -1.61 11.48 -12.48
C TYR A 206 -2.51 11.20 -13.71
N HIS A 207 -3.74 11.75 -13.75
CA HIS A 207 -4.75 11.46 -14.77
C HIS A 207 -5.21 9.97 -14.87
N CYS A 208 -5.25 9.22 -13.77
CA CYS A 208 -5.95 7.93 -13.73
C CYS A 208 -7.44 8.16 -13.47
N GLU A 209 -8.17 8.63 -14.49
CA GLU A 209 -9.52 9.21 -14.33
C GLU A 209 -10.58 8.21 -13.84
N LYS A 210 -10.43 6.90 -14.12
CA LYS A 210 -11.38 5.85 -13.72
C LYS A 210 -11.07 5.21 -12.36
N MET A 211 -9.94 5.49 -11.76
CA MET A 211 -9.55 4.92 -10.47
C MET A 211 -10.45 5.46 -9.36
N ALA A 212 -11.35 4.62 -8.85
CA ALA A 212 -12.32 5.00 -7.82
C ALA A 212 -11.81 4.85 -6.40
N LYS A 213 -10.81 3.98 -6.19
CA LYS A 213 -10.15 3.73 -4.90
C LYS A 213 -8.66 4.03 -5.02
N ALA A 214 -8.15 4.89 -4.16
CA ALA A 214 -6.72 5.12 -4.06
C ALA A 214 -6.02 3.95 -3.31
N PRO A 215 -4.78 3.57 -3.69
CA PRO A 215 -3.99 2.62 -2.92
C PRO A 215 -3.51 3.24 -1.61
N GLU A 216 -3.18 2.40 -0.63
CA GLU A 216 -2.47 2.85 0.58
C GLU A 216 -1.08 3.38 0.21
N ILE A 217 -0.64 4.44 0.90
CA ILE A 217 0.67 5.03 0.72
C ILE A 217 1.61 4.50 1.83
N PRO A 218 2.65 3.72 1.50
CA PRO A 218 3.56 3.18 2.50
C PRO A 218 4.27 4.26 3.31
N SER A 219 4.53 3.97 4.58
CA SER A 219 5.17 4.90 5.53
C SER A 219 6.59 5.37 5.12
N GLY A 220 7.25 4.66 4.20
CA GLY A 220 8.55 5.04 3.63
C GLY A 220 8.51 6.15 2.58
N VAL A 221 7.32 6.48 2.06
CA VAL A 221 7.17 7.47 0.99
C VAL A 221 7.42 8.89 1.52
N GLU A 222 8.25 9.64 0.79
CA GLU A 222 8.62 11.02 1.11
C GLU A 222 8.07 12.06 0.10
N ARG A 223 7.72 11.62 -1.12
CA ARG A 223 7.34 12.50 -2.22
C ARG A 223 6.05 12.04 -2.87
N CYS A 224 5.01 12.89 -2.80
CA CYS A 224 3.67 12.63 -3.32
C CYS A 224 3.12 13.79 -4.18
N GLN A 225 3.99 14.66 -4.69
CA GLN A 225 3.57 15.78 -5.53
C GLN A 225 2.73 15.30 -6.70
N MET A 226 1.51 15.85 -6.87
CA MET A 226 0.56 15.52 -7.95
C MET A 226 0.20 14.02 -8.06
N MET A 227 0.37 13.22 -6.98
CA MET A 227 0.25 11.77 -7.05
C MET A 227 -1.09 11.31 -7.63
N PHE A 228 -2.19 11.94 -7.22
CA PHE A 228 -3.56 11.64 -7.65
C PHE A 228 -4.23 12.79 -8.40
N ALA A 229 -3.48 13.80 -8.84
CA ALA A 229 -4.11 14.91 -9.55
C ALA A 229 -4.83 14.43 -10.81
N TYR A 230 -6.03 14.96 -11.05
CA TYR A 230 -6.96 14.55 -12.13
C TYR A 230 -7.50 13.11 -12.00
N CYS A 231 -7.44 12.49 -10.85
CA CYS A 231 -8.13 11.21 -10.58
C CYS A 231 -9.60 11.50 -10.24
N LYS A 232 -10.40 11.76 -11.25
CA LYS A 232 -11.77 12.27 -11.12
C LYS A 232 -12.75 11.34 -10.41
N SER A 233 -12.46 10.03 -10.35
CA SER A 233 -13.36 9.04 -9.74
C SER A 233 -13.04 8.70 -8.28
N ILE A 234 -11.94 9.17 -7.73
CA ILE A 234 -11.58 8.91 -6.31
C ILE A 234 -12.60 9.59 -5.39
N VAL A 235 -13.18 8.83 -4.47
CA VAL A 235 -14.18 9.31 -3.49
C VAL A 235 -13.56 9.56 -2.12
N GLU A 236 -12.58 8.77 -1.71
CA GLU A 236 -11.90 8.85 -0.42
C GLU A 236 -10.38 8.89 -0.64
N ALA A 237 -9.72 9.86 0.00
CA ALA A 237 -8.27 9.96 -0.04
C ALA A 237 -7.62 8.94 0.93
N PRO A 238 -6.46 8.37 0.58
CA PRO A 238 -5.69 7.54 1.50
C PRO A 238 -5.03 8.40 2.59
N ASP A 239 -4.63 7.76 3.69
CA ASP A 239 -3.84 8.43 4.73
C ASP A 239 -2.48 8.88 4.19
N ILE A 240 -2.00 10.04 4.65
CA ILE A 240 -0.71 10.61 4.23
C ILE A 240 0.36 10.25 5.26
N PRO A 241 1.44 9.56 4.86
CA PRO A 241 2.53 9.20 5.76
C PRO A 241 3.26 10.40 6.37
N LEU A 242 3.74 10.23 7.60
CA LEU A 242 4.48 11.26 8.36
C LEU A 242 5.81 11.71 7.74
N ARG A 243 6.30 11.04 6.70
CA ARG A 243 7.52 11.42 5.96
C ARG A 243 7.26 12.32 4.77
N VAL A 244 6.01 12.47 4.36
CA VAL A 244 5.64 13.34 3.24
C VAL A 244 5.72 14.79 3.70
N THR A 245 6.55 15.58 3.00
CA THR A 245 6.68 17.02 3.26
C THR A 245 6.08 17.87 2.13
N ASP A 246 6.04 17.34 0.91
CA ASP A 246 5.51 18.00 -0.28
C ASP A 246 4.29 17.23 -0.82
N ALA A 247 3.10 17.78 -0.57
CA ALA A 247 1.81 17.32 -1.06
C ALA A 247 1.20 18.28 -2.09
N ASN A 248 2.04 19.07 -2.76
CA ASN A 248 1.63 20.03 -3.79
C ASN A 248 0.75 19.36 -4.84
N ARG A 249 -0.47 19.90 -5.06
CA ARG A 249 -1.46 19.40 -6.02
C ARG A 249 -1.81 17.90 -5.89
N MET A 250 -1.60 17.29 -4.72
CA MET A 250 -1.74 15.84 -4.58
C MET A 250 -3.10 15.31 -5.03
N PHE A 251 -4.18 16.05 -4.78
CA PHE A 251 -5.56 15.72 -5.16
C PHE A 251 -6.21 16.79 -6.04
N SER A 252 -5.44 17.68 -6.69
CA SER A 252 -6.00 18.70 -7.58
C SER A 252 -6.88 18.05 -8.66
N ASP A 253 -8.06 18.63 -8.96
CA ASP A 253 -9.02 18.12 -9.94
C ASP A 253 -9.61 16.72 -9.62
N CYS A 254 -9.60 16.29 -8.36
CA CYS A 254 -10.34 15.10 -7.91
C CYS A 254 -11.81 15.47 -7.63
N SER A 255 -12.60 15.65 -8.68
CA SER A 255 -13.95 16.23 -8.58
C SER A 255 -14.96 15.39 -7.80
N GLU A 256 -14.77 14.06 -7.71
CA GLU A 256 -15.62 13.15 -6.92
C GLU A 256 -15.13 12.96 -5.48
N LEU A 257 -14.01 13.57 -5.08
CA LEU A 257 -13.43 13.41 -3.75
C LEU A 257 -14.33 14.02 -2.68
N VAL A 258 -14.86 13.17 -1.80
CA VAL A 258 -15.73 13.55 -0.68
C VAL A 258 -14.95 13.62 0.61
N LYS A 259 -14.14 12.61 0.92
CA LYS A 259 -13.40 12.52 2.18
C LYS A 259 -11.93 12.90 1.97
N ALA A 260 -11.55 14.03 2.56
CA ALA A 260 -10.14 14.47 2.59
C ALA A 260 -9.34 13.63 3.59
N PRO A 261 -8.00 13.46 3.39
CA PRO A 261 -7.13 12.87 4.40
C PRO A 261 -6.88 13.85 5.55
N ASN A 262 -6.47 13.34 6.70
CA ASN A 262 -5.86 14.19 7.72
C ASN A 262 -4.45 14.59 7.28
N LEU A 263 -4.04 15.84 7.61
CA LEU A 263 -2.71 16.33 7.28
C LEU A 263 -1.78 16.22 8.49
N PRO A 264 -0.72 15.41 8.41
CA PRO A 264 0.26 15.30 9.46
C PRO A 264 1.11 16.59 9.59
N GLU A 265 1.77 16.74 10.72
CA GLU A 265 2.65 17.90 11.01
C GLU A 265 3.84 18.03 10.03
N SER A 266 4.17 16.96 9.32
CA SER A 266 5.27 16.94 8.36
C SER A 266 5.02 17.74 7.07
N ILE A 267 3.76 18.06 6.74
CA ILE A 267 3.43 18.74 5.49
C ILE A 267 3.90 20.20 5.52
N GLU A 268 4.84 20.52 4.64
CA GLU A 268 5.35 21.87 4.45
C GLU A 268 4.73 22.58 3.23
N ASP A 269 4.45 21.84 2.16
CA ASP A 269 3.86 22.38 0.91
C ASP A 269 2.55 21.66 0.58
N ALA A 270 1.44 22.41 0.67
CA ALA A 270 0.09 21.97 0.31
C ALA A 270 -0.53 22.87 -0.79
N SER A 271 0.31 23.55 -1.57
CA SER A 271 -0.15 24.47 -2.64
C SER A 271 -1.06 23.74 -3.63
N ALA A 272 -2.26 24.28 -3.88
CA ALA A 272 -3.27 23.71 -4.78
C ALA A 272 -3.66 22.24 -4.46
N MET A 273 -3.45 21.77 -3.22
CA MET A 273 -3.61 20.34 -2.87
C MET A 273 -4.99 19.80 -3.17
N PHE A 274 -6.04 20.60 -2.94
CA PHE A 274 -7.44 20.26 -3.17
C PHE A 274 -8.13 21.18 -4.18
N GLU A 275 -7.35 21.82 -5.05
CA GLU A 275 -7.91 22.64 -6.14
C GLU A 275 -8.95 21.83 -6.92
N ASP A 276 -10.12 22.45 -7.19
CA ASP A 276 -11.23 21.86 -7.93
C ASP A 276 -11.83 20.55 -7.34
N CYS A 277 -11.57 20.24 -6.07
CA CYS A 277 -12.23 19.16 -5.33
C CYS A 277 -13.63 19.62 -4.85
N SER A 278 -14.58 19.82 -5.78
CA SER A 278 -15.86 20.47 -5.50
C SER A 278 -16.74 19.77 -4.47
N LYS A 279 -16.65 18.43 -4.33
CA LYS A 279 -17.49 17.60 -3.46
C LYS A 279 -16.94 17.36 -2.06
N LEU A 280 -15.78 17.91 -1.70
CA LEU A 280 -15.22 17.76 -0.36
C LEU A 280 -16.25 18.08 0.73
N SER A 281 -16.41 17.16 1.68
CA SER A 281 -17.42 17.24 2.73
C SER A 281 -16.94 16.56 4.01
N GLY A 282 -17.69 16.74 5.11
CA GLY A 282 -17.37 16.09 6.38
C GLY A 282 -16.30 16.82 7.17
N SER A 283 -15.24 16.14 7.58
CA SER A 283 -14.18 16.75 8.38
C SER A 283 -12.81 16.18 8.05
N MET A 284 -11.79 17.02 8.26
CA MET A 284 -10.37 16.66 8.23
C MET A 284 -9.64 17.29 9.40
N GLU A 285 -8.45 16.79 9.72
CA GLU A 285 -7.55 17.38 10.72
C GLU A 285 -6.29 17.95 10.04
N ILE A 286 -5.80 19.06 10.61
CA ILE A 286 -4.50 19.64 10.27
C ILE A 286 -3.68 19.71 11.54
N SER A 287 -2.58 18.94 11.61
CA SER A 287 -1.81 18.72 12.82
C SER A 287 -0.61 19.66 12.98
N GLY A 288 -0.22 20.40 11.95
CA GLY A 288 0.95 21.29 12.00
C GLY A 288 0.85 22.48 11.05
N ARG A 289 1.82 23.40 11.19
CA ARG A 289 1.89 24.62 10.37
C ARG A 289 2.32 24.30 8.94
N ILE A 290 1.54 24.73 7.95
CA ILE A 290 1.86 24.59 6.51
C ILE A 290 2.57 25.88 6.05
N GLN A 291 3.76 25.72 5.45
CA GLN A 291 4.61 26.85 5.06
C GLN A 291 4.25 27.43 3.70
N LYS A 292 3.79 26.57 2.76
CA LYS A 292 3.42 26.96 1.39
C LYS A 292 2.00 26.54 1.08
N LEU A 293 1.18 27.52 0.69
CA LEU A 293 -0.26 27.37 0.44
C LEU A 293 -0.69 27.78 -0.97
N TYR A 294 0.19 28.49 -1.73
CA TYR A 294 -0.18 29.12 -2.99
C TYR A 294 0.77 28.87 -4.16
N HIS A 295 2.08 28.76 -3.95
CA HIS A 295 3.06 28.82 -5.04
C HIS A 295 3.50 27.43 -5.49
N TRP A 296 3.28 27.13 -6.76
CA TRP A 296 3.90 25.97 -7.37
C TRP A 296 4.50 26.30 -8.76
N TYR A 297 5.53 25.58 -9.17
CA TYR A 297 6.24 25.77 -10.43
C TYR A 297 6.08 24.54 -11.32
N TYR A 298 5.70 24.77 -12.59
CA TYR A 298 5.66 23.72 -13.59
C TYR A 298 6.20 24.25 -14.92
N ALA A 299 7.10 23.51 -15.58
CA ALA A 299 7.70 23.87 -16.86
C ALA A 299 8.28 25.30 -16.90
N GLY A 300 8.85 25.78 -15.78
CA GLY A 300 9.45 27.13 -15.68
C GLY A 300 8.43 28.26 -15.51
N LYS A 301 7.16 27.96 -15.31
CA LYS A 301 6.10 28.92 -15.05
C LYS A 301 5.61 28.81 -13.61
N GLU A 302 5.42 29.95 -12.97
CA GLU A 302 4.84 30.07 -11.64
C GLU A 302 3.32 30.14 -11.73
N TYR A 303 2.66 29.42 -10.81
CA TYR A 303 1.21 29.41 -10.63
C TYR A 303 0.90 29.80 -9.18
N ASN A 304 -0.11 30.64 -8.99
CA ASN A 304 -0.54 31.13 -7.69
C ASN A 304 -1.97 30.64 -7.43
N VAL A 305 -2.09 29.37 -7.04
CA VAL A 305 -3.36 28.70 -6.79
C VAL A 305 -3.38 28.23 -5.35
N GLY A 306 -4.46 28.55 -4.64
CA GLY A 306 -4.60 28.25 -3.23
C GLY A 306 -4.89 26.78 -2.95
N MET A 307 -4.56 26.33 -1.73
CA MET A 307 -4.76 24.94 -1.29
C MET A 307 -6.18 24.45 -1.52
N PHE A 308 -7.20 25.29 -1.28
CA PHE A 308 -8.63 24.99 -1.39
C PHE A 308 -9.35 25.80 -2.50
N GLU A 309 -8.64 26.20 -3.53
CA GLU A 309 -9.25 26.89 -4.67
C GLU A 309 -10.38 26.03 -5.28
N ASN A 310 -11.60 26.56 -5.37
CA ASN A 310 -12.82 25.86 -5.83
C ASN A 310 -13.17 24.54 -5.10
N ALA A 311 -12.58 24.29 -3.94
CA ALA A 311 -12.88 23.10 -3.14
C ALA A 311 -14.17 23.26 -2.33
N ALA A 312 -14.88 22.14 -2.04
CA ALA A 312 -16.09 22.08 -1.21
C ALA A 312 -17.17 23.09 -1.63
N THR A 313 -17.33 23.30 -2.91
CA THR A 313 -18.36 24.22 -3.46
C THR A 313 -19.72 23.55 -3.58
N GLU A 314 -19.73 22.23 -3.69
CA GLU A 314 -20.90 21.35 -3.70
C GLU A 314 -21.05 20.64 -2.33
N GLY A 315 -22.06 19.80 -2.15
CA GLY A 315 -22.24 19.01 -0.93
C GLY A 315 -22.50 19.79 0.36
N ASP A 316 -22.29 19.14 1.51
CA ASP A 316 -22.64 19.64 2.85
C ASP A 316 -21.56 20.54 3.48
N GLY A 317 -20.39 20.62 2.84
CA GLY A 317 -19.24 21.41 3.29
C GLY A 317 -18.25 20.65 4.18
N LEU A 318 -17.05 21.22 4.30
CA LEU A 318 -15.90 20.65 5.02
C LEU A 318 -15.66 21.42 6.32
N THR A 319 -15.44 20.70 7.42
CA THR A 319 -14.96 21.27 8.68
C THR A 319 -13.50 20.87 8.95
N ILE A 320 -12.60 21.83 9.05
CA ILE A 320 -11.20 21.61 9.39
C ILE A 320 -11.05 21.67 10.91
N TYR A 321 -10.54 20.61 11.53
CA TYR A 321 -10.10 20.63 12.93
C TYR A 321 -8.58 20.83 12.95
N TYR A 322 -8.10 21.85 13.72
CA TYR A 322 -6.71 22.26 13.67
C TYR A 322 -6.06 22.32 15.06
N ALA A 323 -4.75 22.00 15.11
CA ALA A 323 -3.92 22.13 16.30
C ALA A 323 -3.54 23.61 16.56
N ASP A 324 -3.08 23.93 17.77
CA ASP A 324 -2.88 25.33 18.24
C ASP A 324 -1.83 26.11 17.43
N ASP A 325 -0.86 25.43 16.79
CA ASP A 325 0.22 26.05 16.02
C ASP A 325 -0.07 26.19 14.52
N VAL A 326 -1.25 25.73 14.06
CA VAL A 326 -1.67 25.81 12.66
C VAL A 326 -2.02 27.25 12.29
N ASN A 327 -1.54 27.70 11.11
CA ASN A 327 -1.84 29.01 10.53
C ASN A 327 -3.20 29.02 9.83
N ILE A 328 -4.26 28.74 10.58
CA ILE A 328 -5.60 28.48 10.05
C ILE A 328 -6.19 29.65 9.25
N ASP A 329 -5.93 30.89 9.63
CA ASP A 329 -6.44 32.06 8.91
C ASP A 329 -5.83 32.14 7.48
N GLU A 330 -4.51 31.91 7.36
CA GLU A 330 -3.83 31.86 6.06
C GLU A 330 -4.37 30.70 5.20
N ILE A 331 -4.68 29.54 5.80
CA ILE A 331 -5.29 28.39 5.09
C ILE A 331 -6.68 28.75 4.61
N LEU A 332 -7.51 29.39 5.41
CA LEU A 332 -8.86 29.79 5.03
C LEU A 332 -8.90 30.90 3.95
N GLU A 333 -7.83 31.69 3.81
CA GLU A 333 -7.68 32.65 2.72
C GLU A 333 -7.51 31.97 1.35
N THR A 334 -7.07 30.70 1.32
CA THR A 334 -6.85 29.95 0.07
C THR A 334 -8.14 29.49 -0.62
N LYS A 335 -9.26 29.50 0.07
CA LYS A 335 -10.54 29.01 -0.46
C LYS A 335 -11.25 30.04 -1.33
N SER A 336 -11.99 29.57 -2.31
CA SER A 336 -12.89 30.41 -3.11
C SER A 336 -14.08 30.93 -2.29
N ALA A 337 -14.66 32.05 -2.70
CA ALA A 337 -15.76 32.71 -1.96
C ALA A 337 -17.02 31.85 -1.78
N ASN A 338 -17.26 30.89 -2.68
CA ASN A 338 -18.39 29.96 -2.66
C ASN A 338 -18.05 28.62 -1.96
N SER A 339 -16.81 28.42 -1.50
CA SER A 339 -16.42 27.22 -0.77
C SER A 339 -17.07 27.14 0.61
N LYS A 340 -17.68 26.00 0.93
CA LYS A 340 -18.34 25.72 2.22
C LYS A 340 -17.37 25.13 3.22
N ILE A 341 -16.24 25.84 3.49
CA ILE A 341 -15.20 25.39 4.40
C ILE A 341 -15.23 26.23 5.67
N THR A 342 -15.27 25.54 6.82
CA THR A 342 -15.21 26.13 8.17
C THR A 342 -14.06 25.50 8.95
N ALA A 343 -13.59 26.18 10.01
CA ALA A 343 -12.54 25.65 10.87
C ALA A 343 -12.92 25.75 12.34
N LYS A 344 -12.41 24.80 13.14
CA LYS A 344 -12.57 24.72 14.59
C LYS A 344 -11.30 24.21 15.26
N PRO A 345 -10.97 24.65 16.46
CA PRO A 345 -9.88 24.03 17.22
C PRO A 345 -10.08 22.52 17.37
N LEU A 346 -9.00 21.76 17.39
CA LEU A 346 -9.03 20.29 17.54
C LEU A 346 -9.73 19.88 18.85
N SER A 347 -9.67 20.72 19.90
CA SER A 347 -10.39 20.53 21.16
C SER A 347 -11.93 20.53 21.02
N GLU A 348 -12.47 21.09 19.94
CA GLU A 348 -13.90 21.10 19.64
C GLU A 348 -14.34 19.93 18.72
N LYS A 349 -13.42 19.05 18.32
CA LYS A 349 -13.76 17.91 17.48
C LYS A 349 -14.74 17.00 18.23
N PRO A 350 -15.93 16.70 17.66
CA PRO A 350 -16.84 15.72 18.24
C PRO A 350 -16.14 14.36 18.32
N GLY A 351 -16.21 13.70 19.47
CA GLY A 351 -15.81 12.31 19.54
C GLY A 351 -16.57 11.47 18.51
N PRO A 352 -16.04 10.31 18.10
CA PRO A 352 -16.65 9.47 17.06
C PRO A 352 -18.13 9.21 17.38
N LYS A 353 -18.99 9.54 16.42
CA LYS A 353 -20.44 9.31 16.53
C LYS A 353 -20.66 7.80 16.45
N PRO A 354 -21.48 7.19 17.32
CA PRO A 354 -21.79 5.77 17.20
C PRO A 354 -22.42 5.49 15.84
N ASP A 355 -21.78 4.64 15.06
CA ASP A 355 -22.31 4.22 13.75
C ASP A 355 -23.67 3.54 13.88
N THR A 356 -24.59 3.90 13.00
CA THR A 356 -25.86 3.17 12.82
C THR A 356 -25.54 1.78 12.29
N PRO A 357 -26.16 0.70 12.85
CA PRO A 357 -25.84 -0.66 12.44
C PRO A 357 -26.15 -0.89 10.97
N LYS A 358 -25.14 -1.36 10.21
CA LYS A 358 -25.29 -1.87 8.84
C LYS A 358 -26.17 -3.14 8.88
N PRO A 359 -27.08 -3.37 7.92
CA PRO A 359 -27.93 -4.57 7.91
C PRO A 359 -27.11 -5.85 7.78
N ASP A 360 -27.39 -6.81 8.66
CA ASP A 360 -26.73 -8.10 8.79
C ASP A 360 -26.76 -8.96 7.53
N THR A 361 -25.60 -9.48 7.14
CA THR A 361 -25.50 -10.72 6.36
C THR A 361 -25.50 -11.91 7.33
N PRO A 362 -26.20 -13.02 7.06
CA PRO A 362 -26.44 -14.07 8.06
C PRO A 362 -25.18 -14.91 8.34
N LYS A 363 -24.77 -14.96 9.59
CA LYS A 363 -23.75 -15.87 10.14
C LYS A 363 -24.40 -17.20 10.55
N PRO A 364 -23.71 -18.34 10.43
CA PRO A 364 -24.23 -19.63 10.85
C PRO A 364 -24.46 -19.71 12.37
N SER A 365 -25.53 -20.37 12.76
CA SER A 365 -26.07 -20.50 14.10
C SER A 365 -25.17 -21.29 15.04
N ASP A 366 -24.96 -20.75 16.25
CA ASP A 366 -24.51 -21.46 17.44
C ASP A 366 -25.58 -21.37 18.55
N PRO A 367 -25.72 -22.38 19.43
CA PRO A 367 -26.94 -22.58 20.19
C PRO A 367 -27.15 -21.62 21.35
N THR A 368 -28.38 -21.19 21.49
CA THR A 368 -28.89 -20.32 22.56
C THR A 368 -28.81 -20.94 23.95
N PRO A 369 -28.43 -20.15 24.97
CA PRO A 369 -28.95 -20.30 26.32
C PRO A 369 -30.04 -19.24 26.62
N ASP A 370 -31.04 -19.68 27.34
CA ASP A 370 -32.26 -18.96 27.73
C ASP A 370 -32.01 -17.57 28.36
N THR A 371 -32.78 -16.60 27.88
CA THR A 371 -32.79 -15.21 28.37
C THR A 371 -33.87 -15.02 29.42
N PRO A 372 -33.57 -14.38 30.57
CA PRO A 372 -34.58 -13.66 31.32
C PRO A 372 -34.62 -12.19 30.86
N THR A 373 -35.80 -11.72 30.59
CA THR A 373 -36.13 -10.33 30.23
C THR A 373 -35.63 -9.32 31.27
N PRO A 374 -34.85 -8.27 30.91
CA PRO A 374 -34.43 -7.26 31.88
C PRO A 374 -35.53 -6.22 32.11
N SER A 375 -35.96 -6.11 33.35
CA SER A 375 -36.66 -4.95 33.88
C SER A 375 -35.73 -3.72 33.89
N ASN A 376 -36.26 -2.57 33.50
CA ASN A 376 -35.62 -1.26 33.42
C ASN A 376 -34.97 -0.88 34.80
N PRO A 377 -33.64 -0.71 34.89
CA PRO A 377 -33.02 -0.38 36.17
C PRO A 377 -33.07 1.13 36.45
N THR A 378 -33.49 1.46 37.63
CA THR A 378 -33.27 2.74 38.30
C THR A 378 -31.80 3.14 38.27
N PRO A 379 -31.40 4.44 38.20
CA PRO A 379 -29.98 4.83 38.16
C PRO A 379 -29.25 4.22 39.38
N ALA A 380 -28.33 3.32 39.11
CA ALA A 380 -27.53 2.70 40.16
C ALA A 380 -26.53 3.73 40.71
N THR A 381 -26.55 3.93 42.02
CA THR A 381 -25.50 4.72 42.72
C THR A 381 -24.14 4.09 42.38
N PRO A 382 -23.11 4.88 41.92
CA PRO A 382 -21.81 4.34 41.61
C PRO A 382 -21.24 3.59 42.82
N SER A 383 -20.91 2.29 42.64
CA SER A 383 -20.27 1.49 43.70
C SER A 383 -18.81 1.30 43.38
N GLY A 384 -17.91 1.55 44.32
CA GLY A 384 -16.47 1.41 44.18
C GLY A 384 -15.70 2.66 44.56
N THR A 385 -14.39 2.60 44.43
CA THR A 385 -13.49 3.73 44.67
C THR A 385 -13.40 4.59 43.41
N LYS A 386 -13.68 5.89 43.52
CA LYS A 386 -13.49 6.83 42.42
C LYS A 386 -12.00 6.89 42.05
N VAL A 387 -11.67 6.63 40.80
CA VAL A 387 -10.28 6.62 40.31
C VAL A 387 -9.96 7.79 39.39
N ALA A 388 -10.95 8.30 38.64
CA ALA A 388 -10.75 9.45 37.76
C ALA A 388 -12.05 10.22 37.50
N ALA A 389 -11.90 11.44 36.94
CA ALA A 389 -12.99 12.20 36.32
C ALA A 389 -12.40 13.04 35.17
N TYR A 390 -12.98 12.91 34.00
CA TYR A 390 -12.50 13.61 32.79
C TYR A 390 -13.68 13.95 31.88
N ASN A 391 -13.73 15.18 31.36
CA ASN A 391 -14.76 15.69 30.45
C ASN A 391 -16.22 15.41 30.86
N GLY A 392 -16.48 15.43 32.21
CA GLY A 392 -17.80 15.16 32.76
C GLY A 392 -18.09 13.69 33.04
N ASP A 393 -17.30 12.78 32.56
CA ASP A 393 -17.36 11.35 32.90
C ASP A 393 -16.66 11.08 34.23
N THR A 394 -17.11 10.06 34.96
CA THR A 394 -16.54 9.69 36.25
C THR A 394 -16.26 8.19 36.29
N PHE A 395 -15.06 7.82 36.68
CA PHE A 395 -14.58 6.43 36.68
C PHE A 395 -14.46 5.90 38.11
N TYR A 396 -14.96 4.69 38.31
CA TYR A 396 -14.94 3.98 39.60
C TYR A 396 -14.38 2.58 39.44
N ARG A 397 -13.44 2.19 40.29
CA ARG A 397 -12.93 0.81 40.36
C ARG A 397 -13.76 0.03 41.36
N GLY A 398 -14.42 -1.04 40.92
CA GLY A 398 -15.22 -1.92 41.75
C GLY A 398 -14.36 -2.87 42.61
N ALA A 399 -15.00 -3.60 43.50
CA ALA A 399 -14.36 -4.64 44.31
C ALA A 399 -13.82 -5.81 43.48
N ASP A 400 -14.33 -5.97 42.26
CA ASP A 400 -13.88 -6.92 41.23
C ASP A 400 -12.61 -6.46 40.48
N GLY A 401 -12.05 -5.32 40.85
CA GLY A 401 -10.88 -4.70 40.23
C GLY A 401 -11.17 -3.98 38.91
N LYS A 402 -12.36 -4.16 38.32
CA LYS A 402 -12.72 -3.57 37.03
C LYS A 402 -13.18 -2.13 37.16
N VAL A 403 -12.91 -1.32 36.14
CA VAL A 403 -13.33 0.07 36.07
C VAL A 403 -14.74 0.14 35.45
N ARG A 404 -15.54 1.07 35.92
CA ARG A 404 -16.84 1.46 35.38
C ARG A 404 -16.87 2.96 35.17
N CYS A 405 -17.39 3.37 34.02
CA CYS A 405 -17.52 4.78 33.66
C CYS A 405 -19.00 5.20 33.74
N TYR A 406 -19.23 6.35 34.34
CA TYR A 406 -20.55 7.00 34.38
C TYR A 406 -20.44 8.36 33.69
N ASP A 407 -21.38 8.64 32.79
CA ASP A 407 -21.43 9.90 32.06
C ASP A 407 -21.81 11.09 32.97
N LYS A 408 -21.79 12.29 32.43
CA LYS A 408 -22.16 13.54 33.16
C LYS A 408 -23.57 13.52 33.75
N ASN A 409 -24.44 12.63 33.33
CA ASN A 409 -25.81 12.47 33.83
C ASN A 409 -25.90 11.32 34.86
N GLY A 410 -24.78 10.69 35.21
CA GLY A 410 -24.73 9.55 36.14
C GLY A 410 -25.19 8.23 35.52
N LYS A 411 -25.30 8.13 34.18
CA LYS A 411 -25.66 6.90 33.47
C LYS A 411 -24.41 6.05 33.25
N LEU A 412 -24.52 4.76 33.52
CA LEU A 412 -23.46 3.76 33.23
C LEU A 412 -23.18 3.72 31.74
N VAL A 413 -21.90 3.84 31.37
CA VAL A 413 -21.40 3.77 29.99
C VAL A 413 -21.16 2.31 29.62
N THR A 414 -21.58 1.92 28.40
CA THR A 414 -21.44 0.56 27.88
C THR A 414 -21.08 0.56 26.40
N ASN A 415 -20.38 -0.49 25.92
CA ASN A 415 -20.03 -0.74 24.51
C ASN A 415 -19.32 0.45 23.82
N GLN A 416 -18.38 1.11 24.50
CA GLN A 416 -17.62 2.20 23.93
C GLN A 416 -16.29 2.43 24.65
N PHE A 417 -15.36 3.04 23.94
CA PHE A 417 -14.11 3.51 24.53
C PHE A 417 -14.31 4.76 25.37
N LYS A 418 -13.54 4.88 26.45
CA LYS A 418 -13.56 6.03 27.37
C LYS A 418 -12.16 6.34 27.86
N PHE A 419 -11.77 7.61 27.73
CA PHE A 419 -10.52 8.15 28.24
C PHE A 419 -10.74 8.83 29.59
N ASP A 420 -9.92 8.51 30.58
CA ASP A 420 -10.07 9.03 31.95
C ASP A 420 -9.17 10.23 32.25
N GLY A 421 -8.41 10.71 31.25
CA GLY A 421 -7.39 11.75 31.38
C GLY A 421 -5.97 11.19 31.41
N SER A 422 -5.82 9.87 31.56
CA SER A 422 -4.53 9.18 31.58
C SER A 422 -4.54 7.90 30.74
N TYR A 423 -5.65 7.15 30.74
CA TYR A 423 -5.78 5.85 30.10
C TYR A 423 -7.09 5.72 29.34
N THR A 424 -7.05 4.97 28.23
CA THR A 424 -8.23 4.58 27.47
C THR A 424 -8.70 3.20 27.93
N TYR A 425 -10.02 3.05 28.16
CA TYR A 425 -10.71 1.81 28.53
C TYR A 425 -11.78 1.48 27.51
N TYR A 426 -12.03 0.19 27.25
CA TYR A 426 -13.25 -0.25 26.59
C TYR A 426 -14.28 -0.72 27.62
N MET A 427 -15.43 -0.02 27.71
CA MET A 427 -16.55 -0.39 28.56
C MET A 427 -17.40 -1.43 27.86
N GLN A 428 -17.48 -2.64 28.43
CA GLN A 428 -18.25 -3.77 27.88
C GLN A 428 -19.76 -3.55 28.02
N ALA A 429 -20.57 -4.47 27.47
CA ALA A 429 -22.04 -4.39 27.55
C ALA A 429 -22.60 -4.36 28.98
N ASP A 430 -21.88 -4.96 29.94
CA ASP A 430 -22.22 -4.96 31.36
C ASP A 430 -21.70 -3.71 32.11
N GLY A 431 -21.04 -2.77 31.40
CA GLY A 431 -20.47 -1.54 31.91
C GLY A 431 -19.15 -1.71 32.63
N THR A 432 -18.54 -2.89 32.63
CA THR A 432 -17.18 -3.11 33.19
C THR A 432 -16.12 -2.88 32.12
N SER A 433 -14.89 -2.44 32.55
CA SER A 433 -13.75 -2.39 31.63
C SER A 433 -13.37 -3.79 31.14
N MET A 434 -13.06 -3.92 29.84
CA MET A 434 -12.42 -5.09 29.29
C MET A 434 -10.98 -5.15 29.84
N THR A 435 -10.50 -6.32 30.19
CA THR A 435 -9.13 -6.54 30.73
C THR A 435 -8.49 -7.76 30.11
N ASP A 436 -7.16 -7.73 29.97
CA ASP A 436 -6.32 -8.81 29.45
C ASP A 436 -6.91 -9.42 28.16
N ARG A 437 -7.06 -8.60 27.12
CA ARG A 437 -7.68 -9.07 25.89
C ARG A 437 -7.21 -8.32 24.64
N LEU A 438 -6.82 -9.10 23.63
CA LEU A 438 -6.74 -8.64 22.25
C LEU A 438 -8.16 -8.51 21.69
N THR A 439 -8.48 -7.37 21.11
CA THR A 439 -9.80 -7.08 20.52
C THR A 439 -9.64 -6.18 19.30
N TYR A 440 -10.67 -6.08 18.48
CA TYR A 440 -10.66 -5.13 17.39
C TYR A 440 -10.86 -3.71 17.89
N HIS A 441 -10.07 -2.79 17.34
CA HIS A 441 -10.32 -1.35 17.44
C HIS A 441 -11.69 -1.01 16.80
N PRO A 442 -12.35 0.12 17.13
CA PRO A 442 -13.64 0.51 16.54
C PRO A 442 -13.68 0.62 15.02
N ASP A 443 -12.52 0.77 14.34
CA ASP A 443 -12.42 0.75 12.88
C ASP A 443 -12.73 -0.64 12.27
N GLY A 444 -12.71 -1.70 13.09
CA GLY A 444 -12.99 -3.07 12.68
C GLY A 444 -11.85 -3.76 11.93
N GLU A 445 -10.71 -3.10 11.74
CA GLU A 445 -9.56 -3.58 10.96
C GLU A 445 -8.37 -3.89 11.85
N HIS A 446 -8.04 -3.00 12.80
CA HIS A 446 -6.86 -3.13 13.65
C HIS A 446 -7.15 -3.89 14.95
N ILE A 447 -6.15 -4.61 15.43
CA ILE A 447 -6.20 -5.31 16.71
C ILE A 447 -5.46 -4.47 17.74
N ILE A 448 -6.09 -4.27 18.89
CA ILE A 448 -5.54 -3.57 20.06
C ILE A 448 -5.53 -4.50 21.26
N TYR A 449 -4.83 -4.10 22.31
CA TYR A 449 -4.82 -4.83 23.58
C TYR A 449 -5.22 -3.94 24.74
N LEU A 450 -6.15 -4.43 25.55
CA LEU A 450 -6.47 -3.90 26.87
C LEU A 450 -5.70 -4.74 27.90
N ASP A 451 -4.83 -4.12 28.68
CA ASP A 451 -3.99 -4.80 29.66
C ASP A 451 -4.79 -5.39 30.84
N THR A 452 -4.11 -5.97 31.81
CA THR A 452 -4.74 -6.59 32.98
C THR A 452 -5.51 -5.58 33.87
N GLU A 453 -5.21 -4.27 33.73
CA GLU A 453 -5.94 -3.19 34.41
C GLU A 453 -7.03 -2.56 33.52
N GLY A 454 -7.10 -2.96 32.26
CA GLY A 454 -8.04 -2.49 31.26
C GLY A 454 -7.57 -1.26 30.48
N HIS A 455 -6.29 -0.92 30.56
CA HIS A 455 -5.71 0.19 29.82
C HIS A 455 -5.34 -0.27 28.41
N GLU A 456 -5.65 0.53 27.42
CA GLU A 456 -5.16 0.33 26.05
C GLU A 456 -3.64 0.60 26.00
N VAL A 457 -2.91 -0.28 25.30
CA VAL A 457 -1.44 -0.26 25.21
C VAL A 457 -1.01 0.45 23.93
N PHE A 458 -0.11 1.42 24.04
CA PHE A 458 0.44 2.21 22.95
C PHE A 458 1.97 2.19 22.95
N ALA A 459 2.57 2.23 21.76
CA ALA A 459 4.00 2.43 21.52
C ALA A 459 4.92 1.56 22.41
N ASN A 460 4.56 0.31 22.65
CA ASN A 460 5.27 -0.53 23.61
C ASN A 460 5.22 -2.02 23.28
N PHE A 461 6.25 -2.74 23.75
CA PHE A 461 6.20 -4.19 23.92
C PHE A 461 5.39 -4.53 25.16
N GLN A 462 4.43 -5.42 25.00
CA GLN A 462 3.55 -5.85 26.08
C GLN A 462 3.43 -7.36 26.12
N TYR A 463 3.74 -7.98 27.27
CA TYR A 463 3.33 -9.36 27.50
C TYR A 463 1.83 -9.43 27.71
N CYS A 464 1.17 -10.28 26.93
CA CYS A 464 -0.28 -10.46 26.93
C CYS A 464 -0.63 -11.84 27.52
N PRO A 465 -1.00 -11.94 28.81
CA PRO A 465 -1.25 -13.22 29.47
C PRO A 465 -2.32 -14.07 28.78
N SER A 466 -3.35 -13.44 28.22
CA SER A 466 -4.45 -14.14 27.51
C SER A 466 -4.02 -14.93 26.28
N VAL A 467 -2.84 -14.63 25.72
CA VAL A 467 -2.26 -15.34 24.56
C VAL A 467 -0.88 -15.92 24.85
N ASP A 468 -0.30 -15.65 26.03
CA ASP A 468 0.98 -16.17 26.55
C ASP A 468 2.21 -15.81 25.69
N TYR A 469 2.24 -14.59 25.08
CA TYR A 469 3.41 -14.06 24.38
C TYR A 469 3.49 -12.53 24.43
N ILE A 470 4.66 -11.99 24.05
CA ILE A 470 4.89 -10.56 23.96
C ILE A 470 4.44 -10.06 22.58
N CYS A 471 3.65 -9.01 22.57
CA CYS A 471 3.23 -8.25 21.38
C CYS A 471 3.94 -6.89 21.33
N TYR A 472 3.94 -6.25 20.16
CA TYR A 472 4.26 -4.84 20.02
C TYR A 472 3.05 -4.09 19.46
N PHE A 473 2.74 -2.96 20.09
CA PHE A 473 1.69 -2.04 19.68
C PHE A 473 2.33 -0.72 19.28
N ASP A 474 1.88 -0.14 18.17
CA ASP A 474 2.40 1.13 17.67
C ASP A 474 1.86 2.35 18.46
N SER A 475 2.16 3.54 17.99
CA SER A 475 1.71 4.78 18.62
C SER A 475 0.20 4.99 18.58
N GLN A 476 -0.53 4.23 17.78
CA GLN A 476 -1.99 4.23 17.70
C GLN A 476 -2.62 3.05 18.47
N GLY A 477 -1.81 2.24 19.12
CA GLY A 477 -2.25 1.05 19.84
C GLY A 477 -2.44 -0.19 18.97
N TYR A 478 -2.04 -0.17 17.70
CA TYR A 478 -2.28 -1.27 16.76
C TYR A 478 -1.22 -2.35 16.84
N LEU A 479 -1.68 -3.60 16.85
CA LEU A 479 -0.82 -4.79 16.93
C LEU A 479 -0.05 -4.99 15.62
N TYR A 480 1.27 -5.10 15.71
CA TYR A 480 2.14 -5.49 14.61
C TYR A 480 2.08 -7.01 14.37
N LYS A 481 1.95 -7.42 13.10
CA LYS A 481 1.91 -8.82 12.65
C LYS A 481 2.69 -8.99 11.36
N ASP A 482 3.44 -10.11 11.26
CA ASP A 482 4.31 -10.43 10.12
C ASP A 482 5.24 -9.27 9.72
N GLN A 483 5.75 -8.56 10.72
CA GLN A 483 6.43 -7.29 10.50
C GLN A 483 7.75 -7.20 11.24
N ILE A 484 8.77 -6.68 10.54
CA ILE A 484 10.02 -6.22 11.15
C ILE A 484 9.74 -4.82 11.73
N THR A 485 10.08 -4.61 12.98
CA THR A 485 9.96 -3.31 13.63
C THR A 485 11.28 -2.85 14.23
N PHE A 486 11.43 -1.54 14.37
CA PHE A 486 12.61 -0.89 14.92
C PHE A 486 12.21 -0.08 16.14
N VAL A 487 12.82 -0.41 17.29
CA VAL A 487 12.60 0.33 18.53
C VAL A 487 13.96 0.81 19.04
N GLY A 488 14.19 2.12 18.95
CA GLY A 488 15.52 2.70 19.13
C GLY A 488 16.47 2.23 18.02
N ASP A 489 17.61 1.69 18.40
CA ASP A 489 18.65 1.12 17.52
C ASP A 489 18.53 -0.40 17.31
N LYS A 490 17.46 -1.01 17.81
CA LYS A 490 17.25 -2.45 17.81
C LYS A 490 16.17 -2.87 16.82
N THR A 491 16.37 -4.03 16.20
CA THR A 491 15.47 -4.65 15.23
C THR A 491 14.78 -5.86 15.86
N TYR A 492 13.48 -6.00 15.58
CA TYR A 492 12.62 -7.07 16.11
C TYR A 492 11.73 -7.63 14.99
N TYR A 493 11.16 -8.82 15.19
CA TYR A 493 10.16 -9.39 14.30
C TYR A 493 8.96 -9.89 15.09
N LEU A 494 7.78 -9.46 14.65
CA LEU A 494 6.48 -9.93 15.14
C LEU A 494 5.92 -10.90 14.09
N ASN A 495 5.62 -12.13 14.48
CA ASN A 495 5.13 -13.16 13.54
C ASN A 495 3.63 -12.98 13.17
N ALA A 496 3.07 -13.92 12.40
CA ALA A 496 1.68 -13.89 11.94
C ALA A 496 0.62 -13.77 13.04
N ASN A 497 0.97 -14.19 14.27
CA ASN A 497 0.09 -14.06 15.43
C ASN A 497 0.30 -12.72 16.18
N GLY A 498 1.28 -11.93 15.77
CA GLY A 498 1.74 -10.73 16.48
C GLY A 498 2.66 -11.04 17.67
N ALA A 499 3.13 -12.28 17.80
CA ALA A 499 4.07 -12.67 18.83
C ALA A 499 5.49 -12.25 18.48
N LEU A 500 6.20 -11.66 19.45
CA LEU A 500 7.62 -11.34 19.33
C LEU A 500 8.43 -12.64 19.23
N GLU A 501 9.23 -12.78 18.18
CA GLU A 501 10.17 -13.89 18.06
C GLU A 501 11.33 -13.71 19.04
N GLN A 502 11.67 -14.80 19.78
CA GLN A 502 12.70 -14.80 20.82
C GLN A 502 13.41 -16.16 20.89
N ASN A 503 14.66 -16.15 21.39
CA ASN A 503 15.41 -17.35 21.76
C ASN A 503 15.61 -18.38 20.65
N GLY A 504 15.83 -17.96 19.41
CA GLY A 504 16.10 -18.96 18.38
C GLY A 504 15.89 -18.54 16.95
N TRP A 505 15.84 -19.56 16.12
CA TRP A 505 15.57 -19.43 14.70
C TRP A 505 14.08 -19.30 14.44
N PHE A 506 13.73 -18.38 13.56
CA PHE A 506 12.38 -18.22 13.04
C PHE A 506 12.42 -18.03 11.52
N GLN A 507 11.31 -18.21 10.85
CA GLN A 507 11.17 -17.95 9.43
C GLN A 507 10.33 -16.69 9.23
N PHE A 508 10.83 -15.76 8.42
CA PHE A 508 10.05 -14.58 8.03
C PHE A 508 8.82 -14.94 7.19
N ALA A 509 7.81 -14.07 7.15
CA ALA A 509 6.56 -14.25 6.41
C ALA A 509 6.76 -14.52 4.91
N ASN A 510 7.89 -14.10 4.33
CA ASN A 510 8.25 -14.41 2.93
C ASN A 510 8.48 -15.91 2.66
N GLY A 511 8.55 -16.74 3.70
CA GLY A 511 8.76 -18.19 3.60
C GLY A 511 10.11 -18.64 3.07
N LEU A 512 11.05 -17.72 2.88
CA LEU A 512 12.38 -17.97 2.30
C LEU A 512 13.50 -17.70 3.29
N ASP A 513 13.40 -16.63 4.08
CA ASP A 513 14.45 -16.18 4.98
C ASP A 513 14.25 -16.69 6.39
N TYR A 514 15.36 -17.00 7.06
CA TYR A 514 15.42 -17.28 8.47
C TYR A 514 16.17 -16.16 9.19
N GLY A 515 15.64 -15.72 10.32
CA GLY A 515 16.29 -14.82 11.24
C GLY A 515 16.67 -15.55 12.54
N TRP A 516 17.54 -14.94 13.31
CA TRP A 516 17.81 -15.34 14.69
C TRP A 516 17.39 -14.22 15.63
N ALA A 517 16.53 -14.55 16.58
CA ALA A 517 16.14 -13.66 17.66
C ALA A 517 16.84 -14.04 18.96
N ASN A 518 17.44 -13.06 19.62
CA ASN A 518 18.05 -13.21 20.96
C ASN A 518 16.97 -13.38 22.04
N GLY A 519 17.36 -13.65 23.27
CA GLY A 519 16.43 -13.82 24.40
C GLY A 519 15.60 -12.58 24.72
N ASP A 520 16.07 -11.39 24.37
CA ASP A 520 15.35 -10.13 24.49
C ASP A 520 14.51 -9.76 23.23
N GLY A 521 14.45 -10.65 22.25
CA GLY A 521 13.73 -10.47 20.98
C GLY A 521 14.50 -9.68 19.92
N THR A 522 15.70 -9.15 20.24
CA THR A 522 16.51 -8.44 19.25
C THR A 522 17.04 -9.39 18.19
N LEU A 523 16.97 -8.99 16.91
CA LEU A 523 17.49 -9.78 15.81
C LEU A 523 19.01 -9.66 15.69
N ILE A 524 19.65 -10.73 15.20
CA ILE A 524 21.02 -10.61 14.66
C ILE A 524 20.90 -9.82 13.35
N THR A 525 21.64 -8.73 13.24
CA THR A 525 21.67 -7.84 12.08
C THR A 525 23.10 -7.48 11.69
N THR A 526 23.29 -7.10 10.41
CA THR A 526 24.53 -6.51 9.90
C THR A 526 25.80 -7.31 10.23
N GLY A 527 25.94 -8.48 9.60
CA GLY A 527 27.17 -9.26 9.78
C GLY A 527 27.06 -10.73 9.39
N PHE A 528 28.20 -11.38 9.36
CA PHE A 528 28.29 -12.82 9.15
C PHE A 528 27.89 -13.58 10.41
N SER A 529 27.07 -14.61 10.27
CA SER A 529 26.69 -15.52 11.33
C SER A 529 26.34 -16.90 10.75
N ALA A 530 25.87 -17.83 11.58
CA ALA A 530 25.38 -19.12 11.10
C ALA A 530 23.87 -19.07 10.78
N ASP A 531 23.40 -19.93 9.90
CA ASP A 531 22.00 -20.25 9.68
C ASP A 531 21.55 -21.47 10.51
N PRO A 532 20.26 -21.88 10.47
CA PRO A 532 19.76 -23.06 11.20
C PRO A 532 20.49 -24.36 10.87
N TYR A 533 21.16 -24.42 9.72
CA TYR A 533 21.90 -25.60 9.24
C TYR A 533 23.38 -25.53 9.51
N GLY A 534 23.83 -24.49 10.26
CA GLY A 534 25.24 -24.28 10.61
C GLY A 534 26.12 -23.74 9.48
N ARG A 535 25.54 -23.23 8.41
CA ARG A 535 26.25 -22.63 7.28
C ARG A 535 26.43 -21.14 7.53
N THR A 536 27.54 -20.57 7.05
CA THR A 536 27.78 -19.12 7.16
C THR A 536 26.85 -18.35 6.22
N VAL A 537 26.14 -17.37 6.76
CA VAL A 537 25.28 -16.40 6.04
C VAL A 537 25.64 -14.99 6.46
N PHE A 538 25.21 -14.00 5.69
CA PHE A 538 25.31 -12.59 6.08
C PHE A 538 23.91 -12.04 6.35
N TYR A 539 23.71 -11.45 7.53
CA TYR A 539 22.46 -10.77 7.87
C TYR A 539 22.51 -9.30 7.48
N HIS A 540 21.47 -8.82 6.81
CA HIS A 540 21.24 -7.40 6.57
C HIS A 540 20.83 -6.65 7.85
N TRP A 541 20.76 -5.33 7.76
CA TRP A 541 20.32 -4.45 8.84
C TRP A 541 18.89 -4.76 9.35
N ASN A 542 18.06 -5.40 8.56
CA ASN A 542 16.70 -5.82 8.90
C ASN A 542 16.61 -7.29 9.40
N GLY A 543 17.73 -7.97 9.60
CA GLY A 543 17.77 -9.34 10.07
C GLY A 543 17.53 -10.42 9.01
N MET A 544 17.28 -10.04 7.75
CA MET A 544 17.11 -11.01 6.64
C MET A 544 18.46 -11.43 6.07
N VAL A 545 18.52 -12.62 5.47
CA VAL A 545 19.75 -13.19 4.88
C VAL A 545 20.03 -12.56 3.53
N ALA A 546 21.27 -12.10 3.33
CA ALA A 546 21.76 -11.59 2.05
C ALA A 546 21.91 -12.70 1.02
N ARG A 547 21.59 -12.38 -0.24
CA ARG A 547 21.72 -13.26 -1.41
C ARG A 547 22.50 -12.57 -2.51
N GLY A 548 23.19 -13.38 -3.33
CA GLY A 548 23.99 -12.87 -4.45
C GLY A 548 25.30 -12.21 -3.98
N LEU A 549 25.71 -11.16 -4.67
CA LEU A 549 27.01 -10.52 -4.42
C LEU A 549 26.85 -9.32 -3.50
N ILE A 550 27.51 -9.35 -2.34
CA ILE A 550 27.57 -8.22 -1.40
C ILE A 550 29.02 -7.75 -1.25
N THR A 551 29.26 -6.55 -0.76
CA THR A 551 30.61 -5.98 -0.59
C THR A 551 30.72 -5.12 0.65
N ASP A 552 31.90 -5.15 1.27
CA ASP A 552 32.33 -4.23 2.33
C ASP A 552 33.25 -3.11 1.82
N GLY A 553 33.44 -3.05 0.48
CA GLY A 553 34.33 -2.11 -0.19
C GLY A 553 35.76 -2.61 -0.37
N ALA A 554 36.17 -3.66 0.33
CA ALA A 554 37.47 -4.31 0.19
C ALA A 554 37.35 -5.66 -0.52
N TYR A 555 36.29 -6.39 -0.21
CA TYR A 555 35.97 -7.70 -0.80
C TYR A 555 34.55 -7.75 -1.32
N TYR A 556 34.34 -8.55 -2.35
CA TYR A 556 33.04 -9.08 -2.72
C TYR A 556 32.86 -10.44 -2.06
N TYR A 557 31.71 -10.65 -1.43
CA TYR A 557 31.29 -11.91 -0.84
C TYR A 557 30.18 -12.50 -1.70
N ASN A 558 30.42 -13.71 -2.21
CA ASN A 558 29.43 -14.43 -3.03
C ASN A 558 28.56 -15.27 -2.10
N MET A 559 27.29 -14.86 -2.00
CA MET A 559 26.25 -15.56 -1.23
C MET A 559 25.39 -16.35 -2.21
N ASP A 560 24.96 -17.55 -1.85
CA ASP A 560 24.06 -18.35 -2.67
C ASP A 560 22.77 -17.57 -2.96
N THR A 561 22.29 -17.62 -4.19
CA THR A 561 21.11 -16.85 -4.62
C THR A 561 19.79 -17.45 -4.14
N THR A 562 19.81 -18.72 -3.67
CA THR A 562 18.60 -19.42 -3.21
C THR A 562 18.45 -19.31 -1.70
N ASP A 563 19.49 -19.64 -0.94
CA ASP A 563 19.42 -19.74 0.52
C ASP A 563 20.41 -18.83 1.26
N GLY A 564 21.23 -18.05 0.53
CA GLY A 564 22.11 -17.03 1.08
C GLY A 564 23.35 -17.55 1.81
N HIS A 565 23.70 -18.85 1.71
CA HIS A 565 24.92 -19.30 2.35
C HIS A 565 26.17 -18.81 1.60
N TYR A 566 27.25 -18.60 2.35
CA TYR A 566 28.53 -18.08 1.85
C TYR A 566 29.23 -19.08 0.93
N LEU A 567 29.55 -18.68 -0.30
CA LEU A 567 30.25 -19.48 -1.31
C LEU A 567 31.73 -19.12 -1.47
N GLY A 568 32.15 -17.94 -1.00
CA GLY A 568 33.52 -17.46 -1.13
C GLY A 568 33.62 -15.96 -1.30
N GLN A 569 34.85 -15.43 -1.32
CA GLN A 569 35.12 -13.99 -1.50
C GLN A 569 36.28 -13.74 -2.47
N PHE A 570 36.29 -12.54 -3.06
CA PHE A 570 37.39 -12.05 -3.88
C PHE A 570 37.55 -10.54 -3.70
N PRO A 571 38.76 -9.98 -3.83
CA PRO A 571 39.01 -8.57 -3.59
C PRO A 571 38.28 -7.69 -4.64
N VAL A 572 37.86 -6.51 -4.21
CA VAL A 572 37.40 -5.46 -5.11
C VAL A 572 38.61 -4.97 -5.91
N GLN A 573 38.55 -5.02 -7.25
CA GLN A 573 39.63 -4.61 -8.15
C GLN A 573 39.60 -3.11 -8.38
#